data_aa0b45ef3d55e40957c850b963187b69
#
_entry.id   aa0b45ef3d55e40957c850b963187b69
#
_cell.length_a   1.000
_cell.length_b   1.000
_cell.length_c   1.000
_cell.angle_alpha   90.00
_cell.angle_beta   90.00
_cell.angle_gamma   90.00
#
_symmetry.space_group_name_H-M   'P 1'
#
loop_
_entity.id
_entity.type
_entity.pdbx_description
1 polymer ?
#
loop_
_entity_poly.entity_id
_entity_poly.type
_entity_poly.pdbx_seq_one_letter_code
_entity_poly.pdbx_strand_id
1 'polypeptide(L)'
;MTAPTTAVRSLLRFITCGSVDDGKSTLLGRLLYDAGMLPDDQVEALLRDSLRQHPGGDVLDFSLLTDGLDAERQQGITIDVAYRYFHSARRSFVVADCPGHEQYTRNMATGASHADLAVVLVDARKGLLPQTRRHTYICALLGIRKVVLAVNKMDLVDYQQDIYEPIKDAYSELAAQLGITAVHALPVAALGGDNVGTSSKHMPWYDGPTLLHLLETIHVEPIQAADFRMPVQWVNRPDQSFRGYAGTICGGRVKAGDEIVVQPGVHRARVARIVTADGDLPEAHAGQAVTLTLDREVDISRGDVIADATRPAPEADQFAAHLLWMGDEPLLPNRGYWLKIGAKTINARVTSIKHKIDVNTQASLAAHRLELNEVGYCNIDLDHPIAFEAYTANPTL
;
A
#
# COMPACT_ATOMS: atom_id res chain seq x y z
N MET A 1 -25.87 -16.85 28.69
CA MET A 1 -24.48 -16.97 28.22
C MET A 1 -24.27 -15.81 27.24
N THR A 2 -23.66 -14.74 27.67
CA THR A 2 -23.28 -13.59 26.84
C THR A 2 -22.13 -14.02 25.92
N ALA A 3 -22.35 -13.94 24.61
CA ALA A 3 -21.28 -14.15 23.64
C ALA A 3 -20.10 -13.20 23.95
N PRO A 4 -18.85 -13.64 23.89
CA PRO A 4 -17.73 -12.76 24.13
C PRO A 4 -17.75 -11.67 23.03
N THR A 5 -17.81 -10.41 23.43
CA THR A 5 -17.63 -9.27 22.55
C THR A 5 -16.24 -9.40 21.94
N THR A 6 -16.14 -9.86 20.72
CA THR A 6 -14.88 -9.93 19.98
C THR A 6 -14.41 -8.50 19.81
N ALA A 7 -13.42 -8.09 20.59
CA ALA A 7 -12.77 -6.80 20.43
C ALA A 7 -12.32 -6.69 18.97
N VAL A 8 -12.79 -5.66 18.25
CA VAL A 8 -12.42 -5.43 16.86
C VAL A 8 -10.92 -5.17 16.82
N ARG A 9 -10.15 -6.15 16.35
CA ARG A 9 -8.71 -6.00 16.18
C ARG A 9 -8.45 -4.98 15.10
N SER A 10 -7.53 -4.04 15.34
CA SER A 10 -7.10 -3.11 14.29
C SER A 10 -6.44 -3.88 13.14
N LEU A 11 -6.63 -3.41 11.91
CA LEU A 11 -6.01 -3.97 10.72
C LEU A 11 -4.79 -3.14 10.33
N LEU A 12 -3.68 -3.80 9.99
CA LEU A 12 -2.51 -3.20 9.36
C LEU A 12 -2.27 -3.87 8.00
N ARG A 13 -2.19 -3.06 6.95
CA ARG A 13 -1.77 -3.51 5.62
C ARG A 13 -0.32 -3.10 5.42
N PHE A 14 0.55 -4.03 5.11
CA PHE A 14 1.94 -3.69 4.84
C PHE A 14 2.49 -4.50 3.66
N ILE A 15 3.55 -3.98 3.06
CA ILE A 15 4.30 -4.69 2.01
C ILE A 15 5.67 -5.09 2.52
N THR A 16 6.22 -6.18 1.96
CA THR A 16 7.64 -6.50 2.02
C THR A 16 8.30 -6.07 0.71
N CYS A 17 9.37 -5.29 0.77
CA CYS A 17 10.11 -4.85 -0.41
C CYS A 17 11.62 -4.79 -0.12
N GLY A 18 12.42 -4.75 -1.18
CA GLY A 18 13.88 -4.82 -1.12
C GLY A 18 14.41 -5.51 -2.36
N SER A 19 15.72 -5.65 -2.48
CA SER A 19 16.35 -6.29 -3.64
C SER A 19 16.14 -7.80 -3.65
N VAL A 20 16.50 -8.42 -4.77
CA VAL A 20 16.56 -9.88 -4.86
C VAL A 20 17.57 -10.40 -3.83
N ASP A 21 17.27 -11.51 -3.20
CA ASP A 21 18.08 -12.17 -2.17
C ASP A 21 18.24 -11.40 -0.85
N ASP A 22 17.51 -10.30 -0.61
CA ASP A 22 17.51 -9.64 0.71
C ASP A 22 16.79 -10.48 1.79
N GLY A 23 16.08 -11.55 1.40
CA GLY A 23 15.43 -12.50 2.30
C GLY A 23 13.97 -12.16 2.64
N LYS A 24 13.24 -11.52 1.72
CA LYS A 24 11.83 -11.15 1.90
C LYS A 24 10.96 -12.36 2.22
N SER A 25 11.00 -13.37 1.36
CA SER A 25 10.22 -14.60 1.53
C SER A 25 10.57 -15.34 2.83
N THR A 26 11.88 -15.41 3.16
CA THR A 26 12.36 -15.99 4.42
C THR A 26 11.82 -15.22 5.63
N LEU A 27 11.91 -13.89 5.62
CA LEU A 27 11.40 -13.06 6.72
C LEU A 27 9.90 -13.23 6.91
N LEU A 28 9.14 -13.23 5.81
CA LEU A 28 7.69 -13.39 5.85
C LEU A 28 7.30 -14.77 6.37
N GLY A 29 7.91 -15.83 5.85
CA GLY A 29 7.66 -17.20 6.32
C GLY A 29 8.00 -17.36 7.81
N ARG A 30 9.12 -16.76 8.25
CA ARG A 30 9.52 -16.73 9.66
C ARG A 30 8.52 -15.96 10.52
N LEU A 31 8.04 -14.83 10.06
CA LEU A 31 7.05 -14.01 10.76
C LEU A 31 5.73 -14.77 10.95
N LEU A 32 5.28 -15.50 9.93
CA LEU A 32 4.08 -16.35 10.00
C LEU A 32 4.26 -17.50 11.01
N TYR A 33 5.45 -18.11 11.02
CA TYR A 33 5.80 -19.16 11.98
C TYR A 33 5.81 -18.62 13.42
N ASP A 34 6.52 -17.52 13.68
CA ASP A 34 6.63 -16.91 15.00
C ASP A 34 5.29 -16.35 15.50
N ALA A 35 4.39 -15.96 14.61
CA ALA A 35 3.01 -15.57 14.94
C ALA A 35 2.09 -16.76 15.27
N GLY A 36 2.57 -17.99 15.16
CA GLY A 36 1.79 -19.22 15.43
C GLY A 36 0.67 -19.47 14.42
N MET A 37 0.84 -19.00 13.17
CA MET A 37 -0.20 -19.04 12.15
C MET A 37 -0.10 -20.25 11.21
N LEU A 38 0.96 -21.06 11.35
CA LEU A 38 1.15 -22.24 10.53
C LEU A 38 0.47 -23.44 11.19
N PRO A 39 -0.44 -24.15 10.50
CA PRO A 39 -0.95 -25.44 10.92
C PRO A 39 0.16 -26.48 11.07
N ASP A 40 0.00 -27.43 11.97
CA ASP A 40 1.02 -28.45 12.28
C ASP A 40 1.43 -29.28 11.04
N ASP A 41 0.51 -29.55 10.15
CA ASP A 41 0.76 -30.26 8.89
C ASP A 41 1.64 -29.46 7.92
N GLN A 42 1.50 -28.12 7.90
CA GLN A 42 2.37 -27.25 7.12
C GLN A 42 3.78 -27.15 7.73
N VAL A 43 3.88 -27.11 9.05
CA VAL A 43 5.19 -27.14 9.74
C VAL A 43 5.92 -28.47 9.46
N GLU A 44 5.21 -29.60 9.51
CA GLU A 44 5.78 -30.91 9.17
C GLU A 44 6.20 -31.00 7.68
N ALA A 45 5.41 -30.42 6.78
CA ALA A 45 5.75 -30.36 5.36
C ALA A 45 7.01 -29.50 5.14
N LEU A 46 7.07 -28.33 5.78
CA LEU A 46 8.24 -27.44 5.74
C LEU A 46 9.51 -28.14 6.23
N LEU A 47 9.42 -28.87 7.35
CA LEU A 47 10.53 -29.67 7.87
C LEU A 47 11.04 -30.70 6.85
N ARG A 48 10.12 -31.46 6.26
CA ARG A 48 10.45 -32.48 5.25
C ARG A 48 11.11 -31.88 4.00
N ASP A 49 10.58 -30.78 3.52
CA ASP A 49 11.05 -30.14 2.29
C ASP A 49 12.40 -29.41 2.53
N SER A 50 12.59 -28.76 3.69
CA SER A 50 13.86 -28.19 4.10
C SER A 50 14.98 -29.24 4.18
N LEU A 51 14.70 -30.40 4.77
CA LEU A 51 15.66 -31.51 4.85
C LEU A 51 16.02 -32.11 3.49
N ARG A 52 15.08 -32.09 2.53
CA ARG A 52 15.36 -32.53 1.13
C ARG A 52 16.28 -31.60 0.39
N GLN A 53 16.11 -30.28 0.59
CA GLN A 53 16.94 -29.28 -0.08
C GLN A 53 18.32 -29.11 0.58
N HIS A 54 18.40 -29.29 1.90
CA HIS A 54 19.60 -29.14 2.69
C HIS A 54 19.86 -30.39 3.55
N PRO A 55 20.34 -31.50 2.95
CA PRO A 55 20.59 -32.74 3.69
C PRO A 55 21.64 -32.52 4.79
N GLY A 56 21.23 -32.68 6.05
CA GLY A 56 22.09 -32.52 7.23
C GLY A 56 22.05 -31.14 7.87
N GLY A 57 21.18 -30.22 7.44
CA GLY A 57 20.94 -28.93 8.09
C GLY A 57 19.75 -29.00 9.06
N ASP A 58 19.92 -28.44 10.26
CA ASP A 58 18.84 -28.27 11.26
C ASP A 58 18.02 -26.98 11.02
N VAL A 59 18.15 -26.35 9.85
CA VAL A 59 17.57 -25.03 9.57
C VAL A 59 16.37 -25.15 8.66
N LEU A 60 15.22 -24.61 9.10
CA LEU A 60 14.00 -24.51 8.31
C LEU A 60 14.15 -23.48 7.19
N ASP A 61 13.84 -23.87 5.96
CA ASP A 61 13.77 -22.93 4.84
C ASP A 61 12.37 -22.32 4.74
N PHE A 62 12.18 -21.19 5.40
CA PHE A 62 10.93 -20.46 5.45
C PHE A 62 10.49 -19.87 4.10
N SER A 63 11.38 -19.78 3.10
CA SER A 63 11.02 -19.28 1.76
C SER A 63 10.02 -20.21 1.06
N LEU A 64 10.09 -21.51 1.33
CA LEU A 64 9.17 -22.51 0.79
C LEU A 64 7.69 -22.29 1.17
N LEU A 65 7.43 -21.54 2.24
CA LEU A 65 6.06 -21.19 2.65
C LEU A 65 5.43 -20.12 1.77
N THR A 66 6.23 -19.30 1.12
CA THR A 66 5.77 -18.10 0.40
C THR A 66 5.71 -18.30 -1.10
N ASP A 67 6.51 -19.20 -1.66
CA ASP A 67 6.56 -19.48 -3.09
C ASP A 67 5.32 -20.23 -3.55
N GLY A 68 4.36 -19.50 -4.12
CA GLY A 68 3.04 -20.04 -4.50
C GLY A 68 2.98 -20.62 -5.91
N LEU A 69 3.73 -20.06 -6.85
CA LEU A 69 3.74 -20.46 -8.25
C LEU A 69 4.87 -21.45 -8.55
N ASP A 70 4.62 -22.42 -9.43
CA ASP A 70 5.66 -23.35 -9.86
C ASP A 70 6.86 -22.61 -10.50
N ALA A 71 6.61 -21.53 -11.21
CA ALA A 71 7.66 -20.69 -11.80
C ALA A 71 8.50 -19.97 -10.71
N GLU A 72 7.90 -19.52 -9.61
CA GLU A 72 8.58 -18.92 -8.46
C GLU A 72 9.48 -19.94 -7.78
N ARG A 73 8.96 -21.16 -7.55
CA ARG A 73 9.73 -22.27 -6.96
C ARG A 73 10.92 -22.69 -7.83
N GLN A 74 10.75 -22.70 -9.16
CA GLN A 74 11.84 -23.07 -10.09
C GLN A 74 12.91 -21.99 -10.20
N GLN A 75 12.53 -20.72 -10.12
CA GLN A 75 13.45 -19.60 -10.28
C GLN A 75 13.95 -19.05 -8.95
N GLY A 76 13.32 -19.38 -7.83
CA GLY A 76 13.66 -18.87 -6.50
C GLY A 76 13.41 -17.37 -6.35
N ILE A 77 12.45 -16.81 -7.11
CA ILE A 77 12.11 -15.38 -7.07
C ILE A 77 10.60 -15.20 -7.02
N THR A 78 10.13 -14.18 -6.29
CA THR A 78 8.74 -13.74 -6.32
C THR A 78 8.47 -13.01 -7.64
N ILE A 79 7.42 -13.41 -8.36
CA ILE A 79 7.03 -12.84 -9.66
C ILE A 79 5.83 -11.92 -9.51
N ASP A 80 4.78 -12.39 -8.83
CA ASP A 80 3.54 -11.65 -8.63
C ASP A 80 3.36 -11.24 -7.18
N VAL A 81 2.40 -10.36 -6.90
CA VAL A 81 2.07 -9.95 -5.53
C VAL A 81 1.23 -11.03 -4.88
N ALA A 82 1.74 -11.63 -3.82
CA ALA A 82 1.00 -12.59 -3.00
C ALA A 82 0.47 -11.90 -1.73
N TYR A 83 -0.86 -11.88 -1.58
CA TYR A 83 -1.48 -11.39 -0.35
C TYR A 83 -1.63 -12.52 0.67
N ARG A 84 -1.14 -12.27 1.88
CA ARG A 84 -1.30 -13.21 3.00
C ARG A 84 -1.96 -12.52 4.18
N TYR A 85 -2.79 -13.29 4.86
CA TYR A 85 -3.58 -12.82 5.99
C TYR A 85 -3.13 -13.57 7.23
N PHE A 86 -2.79 -12.84 8.27
CA PHE A 86 -2.49 -13.43 9.56
C PHE A 86 -2.91 -12.49 10.69
N HIS A 87 -2.85 -12.98 11.91
CA HIS A 87 -3.20 -12.19 13.08
C HIS A 87 -2.33 -12.58 14.26
N SER A 88 -2.11 -11.64 15.13
CA SER A 88 -1.60 -11.90 16.49
C SER A 88 -2.74 -11.74 17.50
N ALA A 89 -2.42 -11.86 18.77
CA ALA A 89 -3.37 -11.58 19.83
C ALA A 89 -3.87 -10.12 19.79
N ARG A 90 -3.08 -9.18 19.26
CA ARG A 90 -3.32 -7.73 19.32
C ARG A 90 -3.87 -7.17 18.01
N ARG A 91 -3.46 -7.69 16.86
CA ARG A 91 -3.70 -7.06 15.55
C ARG A 91 -3.92 -8.07 14.45
N SER A 92 -4.71 -7.69 13.44
CA SER A 92 -4.83 -8.42 12.18
C SER A 92 -3.94 -7.76 11.11
N PHE A 93 -3.37 -8.58 10.21
CA PHE A 93 -2.42 -8.14 9.21
C PHE A 93 -2.82 -8.62 7.83
N VAL A 94 -2.62 -7.77 6.84
CA VAL A 94 -2.57 -8.13 5.43
C VAL A 94 -1.19 -7.76 4.94
N VAL A 95 -0.42 -8.73 4.52
CA VAL A 95 0.90 -8.50 3.92
C VAL A 95 0.85 -8.80 2.44
N ALA A 96 1.36 -7.86 1.64
CA ALA A 96 1.65 -8.07 0.23
C ALA A 96 3.13 -8.40 0.08
N ASP A 97 3.43 -9.65 -0.26
CA ASP A 97 4.78 -10.04 -0.62
C ASP A 97 5.08 -9.58 -2.04
N CYS A 98 6.09 -8.73 -2.19
CA CYS A 98 6.38 -8.05 -3.44
C CYS A 98 7.69 -8.54 -4.04
N PRO A 99 7.74 -8.68 -5.39
CA PRO A 99 8.94 -9.09 -6.08
C PRO A 99 10.08 -8.10 -5.89
N GLY A 100 11.32 -8.62 -5.80
CA GLY A 100 12.54 -7.80 -5.69
C GLY A 100 13.16 -7.45 -7.02
N HIS A 101 12.77 -8.11 -8.12
CA HIS A 101 13.38 -7.93 -9.43
C HIS A 101 12.83 -6.69 -10.16
N GLU A 102 13.71 -5.96 -10.85
CA GLU A 102 13.35 -4.72 -11.55
C GLU A 102 12.19 -4.88 -12.56
N GLN A 103 12.18 -5.99 -13.29
CA GLN A 103 11.13 -6.29 -14.29
C GLN A 103 9.73 -6.36 -13.69
N TYR A 104 9.61 -6.67 -12.39
CA TYR A 104 8.34 -6.81 -11.69
C TYR A 104 7.99 -5.58 -10.82
N THR A 105 8.64 -4.44 -11.05
CA THR A 105 8.38 -3.18 -10.31
C THR A 105 6.90 -2.79 -10.34
N ARG A 106 6.17 -3.05 -11.44
CA ARG A 106 4.72 -2.81 -11.54
C ARG A 106 3.92 -3.61 -10.49
N ASN A 107 4.31 -4.86 -10.23
CA ASN A 107 3.64 -5.69 -9.23
C ASN A 107 3.92 -5.15 -7.82
N MET A 108 5.17 -4.74 -7.55
CA MET A 108 5.53 -4.07 -6.29
C MET A 108 4.70 -2.80 -6.07
N ALA A 109 4.55 -1.95 -7.08
CA ALA A 109 3.75 -0.74 -6.99
C ALA A 109 2.26 -1.04 -6.74
N THR A 110 1.72 -2.11 -7.32
CA THR A 110 0.36 -2.58 -7.05
C THR A 110 0.17 -2.96 -5.58
N GLY A 111 1.13 -3.71 -4.99
CA GLY A 111 1.10 -4.03 -3.56
C GLY A 111 1.21 -2.77 -2.68
N ALA A 112 2.10 -1.84 -3.04
CA ALA A 112 2.33 -0.60 -2.31
C ALA A 112 1.11 0.32 -2.28
N SER A 113 0.31 0.37 -3.36
CA SER A 113 -0.86 1.26 -3.46
C SER A 113 -1.97 0.97 -2.44
N HIS A 114 -1.94 -0.20 -1.80
CA HIS A 114 -2.93 -0.61 -0.80
C HIS A 114 -2.33 -0.77 0.60
N ALA A 115 -1.06 -0.41 0.78
CA ALA A 115 -0.34 -0.61 2.03
C ALA A 115 -0.28 0.67 2.87
N ASP A 116 -0.42 0.50 4.17
CA ASP A 116 -0.31 1.55 5.17
C ASP A 116 1.16 1.74 5.62
N LEU A 117 1.99 0.70 5.44
CA LEU A 117 3.36 0.59 5.92
C LEU A 117 4.20 -0.21 4.93
N ALA A 118 5.49 0.12 4.79
CA ALA A 118 6.45 -0.72 4.07
C ALA A 118 7.49 -1.31 5.04
N VAL A 119 7.75 -2.61 4.90
CA VAL A 119 8.89 -3.29 5.51
C VAL A 119 9.95 -3.44 4.42
N VAL A 120 10.98 -2.62 4.50
CA VAL A 120 12.08 -2.58 3.53
C VAL A 120 13.22 -3.42 4.05
N LEU A 121 13.59 -4.47 3.31
CA LEU A 121 14.70 -5.33 3.66
C LEU A 121 15.98 -4.86 2.98
N VAL A 122 17.07 -4.99 3.71
CA VAL A 122 18.44 -4.73 3.23
C VAL A 122 19.35 -5.85 3.73
N ASP A 123 20.09 -6.50 2.83
CA ASP A 123 21.13 -7.45 3.21
C ASP A 123 22.32 -6.68 3.84
N ALA A 124 22.65 -6.99 5.10
CA ALA A 124 23.70 -6.31 5.86
C ALA A 124 25.06 -6.30 5.16
N ARG A 125 25.35 -7.32 4.34
CA ARG A 125 26.61 -7.42 3.57
C ARG A 125 26.67 -6.47 2.38
N LYS A 126 25.48 -6.10 1.83
CA LYS A 126 25.36 -5.36 0.56
C LYS A 126 25.02 -3.88 0.76
N GLY A 127 24.37 -3.54 1.88
CA GLY A 127 23.87 -2.19 2.13
C GLY A 127 22.77 -1.76 1.15
N LEU A 128 22.61 -0.45 0.95
CA LEU A 128 21.56 0.12 0.12
C LEU A 128 21.83 -0.06 -1.38
N LEU A 129 21.11 -0.94 -2.01
CA LEU A 129 21.18 -1.20 -3.45
C LEU A 129 20.26 -0.25 -4.25
N PRO A 130 20.50 -0.08 -5.58
CA PRO A 130 19.62 0.71 -6.45
C PRO A 130 18.15 0.31 -6.35
N GLN A 131 17.87 -0.98 -6.25
CA GLN A 131 16.51 -1.49 -6.14
C GLN A 131 15.85 -1.11 -4.81
N THR A 132 16.60 -1.09 -3.70
CA THR A 132 16.11 -0.61 -2.40
C THR A 132 15.70 0.86 -2.50
N ARG A 133 16.51 1.71 -3.15
CA ARG A 133 16.21 3.12 -3.40
C ARG A 133 14.96 3.28 -4.27
N ARG A 134 14.84 2.51 -5.35
CA ARG A 134 13.66 2.51 -6.23
C ARG A 134 12.39 2.15 -5.47
N HIS A 135 12.40 1.08 -4.70
CA HIS A 135 11.25 0.64 -3.93
C HIS A 135 10.84 1.68 -2.88
N THR A 136 11.82 2.28 -2.18
CA THR A 136 11.56 3.36 -1.21
C THR A 136 10.93 4.57 -1.89
N TYR A 137 11.45 4.96 -3.09
CA TYR A 137 10.88 6.06 -3.88
C TYR A 137 9.41 5.79 -4.26
N ILE A 138 9.12 4.59 -4.77
CA ILE A 138 7.75 4.19 -5.16
C ILE A 138 6.83 4.19 -3.93
N CYS A 139 7.26 3.67 -2.79
CA CYS A 139 6.50 3.71 -1.55
C CYS A 139 6.16 5.16 -1.15
N ALA A 140 7.13 6.07 -1.19
CA ALA A 140 6.93 7.48 -0.89
C ALA A 140 5.98 8.16 -1.89
N LEU A 141 6.11 7.85 -3.19
CA LEU A 141 5.22 8.35 -4.26
C LEU A 141 3.77 7.91 -4.04
N LEU A 142 3.57 6.67 -3.61
CA LEU A 142 2.26 6.08 -3.30
C LEU A 142 1.74 6.42 -1.89
N GLY A 143 2.36 7.39 -1.21
CA GLY A 143 1.85 7.95 0.04
C GLY A 143 2.23 7.17 1.30
N ILE A 144 3.05 6.14 1.23
CA ILE A 144 3.57 5.45 2.42
C ILE A 144 4.54 6.38 3.14
N ARG A 145 4.21 6.76 4.38
CA ARG A 145 4.96 7.73 5.19
C ARG A 145 5.72 7.10 6.36
N LYS A 146 5.41 5.85 6.68
CA LYS A 146 6.07 5.08 7.75
C LYS A 146 6.71 3.83 7.16
N VAL A 147 7.96 3.60 7.54
CA VAL A 147 8.76 2.49 7.03
C VAL A 147 9.42 1.76 8.19
N VAL A 148 9.44 0.44 8.10
CA VAL A 148 10.28 -0.43 8.91
C VAL A 148 11.46 -0.85 8.06
N LEU A 149 12.66 -0.44 8.43
CA LEU A 149 13.91 -0.90 7.81
C LEU A 149 14.39 -2.15 8.54
N ALA A 150 14.32 -3.31 7.90
CA ALA A 150 14.85 -4.56 8.41
C ALA A 150 16.24 -4.81 7.78
N VAL A 151 17.30 -4.54 8.53
CA VAL A 151 18.68 -4.90 8.14
C VAL A 151 18.86 -6.37 8.42
N ASN A 152 18.75 -7.18 7.37
CA ASN A 152 18.67 -8.63 7.44
C ASN A 152 20.04 -9.30 7.22
N LYS A 153 20.11 -10.57 7.58
CA LYS A 153 21.30 -11.43 7.49
C LYS A 153 22.43 -10.94 8.39
N MET A 154 22.08 -10.44 9.56
CA MET A 154 23.06 -10.02 10.57
C MET A 154 23.96 -11.17 11.03
N ASP A 155 23.47 -12.40 10.94
CA ASP A 155 24.22 -13.63 11.17
C ASP A 155 25.43 -13.80 10.22
N LEU A 156 25.35 -13.26 9.00
CA LEU A 156 26.42 -13.33 8.01
C LEU A 156 27.47 -12.22 8.15
N VAL A 157 27.30 -11.32 9.11
CA VAL A 157 28.24 -10.24 9.46
C VAL A 157 28.53 -10.25 10.96
N ASP A 158 28.49 -11.43 11.58
CA ASP A 158 28.79 -11.66 13.00
C ASP A 158 28.02 -10.73 13.94
N TYR A 159 26.79 -10.34 13.56
CA TYR A 159 25.88 -9.49 14.32
C TYR A 159 26.49 -8.13 14.72
N GLN A 160 27.40 -7.60 13.92
CA GLN A 160 28.17 -6.39 14.24
C GLN A 160 27.34 -5.11 14.15
N GLN A 161 27.36 -4.30 15.20
CA GLN A 161 26.71 -3.00 15.25
C GLN A 161 27.29 -2.03 14.22
N ASP A 162 28.62 -2.05 14.03
CA ASP A 162 29.35 -1.17 13.11
C ASP A 162 28.94 -1.38 11.63
N ILE A 163 28.31 -2.50 11.29
CA ILE A 163 27.73 -2.74 9.96
C ILE A 163 26.29 -2.21 9.89
N TYR A 164 25.53 -2.35 10.97
CA TYR A 164 24.15 -1.93 11.03
C TYR A 164 23.96 -0.41 11.01
N GLU A 165 24.72 0.33 11.85
CA GLU A 165 24.53 1.77 12.03
C GLU A 165 24.68 2.57 10.73
N PRO A 166 25.73 2.38 9.90
CA PRO A 166 25.86 3.10 8.64
C PRO A 166 24.70 2.84 7.66
N ILE A 167 24.17 1.62 7.63
CA ILE A 167 23.03 1.28 6.77
C ILE A 167 21.78 2.01 7.25
N LYS A 168 21.50 2.01 8.55
CA LYS A 168 20.40 2.73 9.17
C LYS A 168 20.48 4.22 8.87
N ASP A 169 21.65 4.83 9.05
CA ASP A 169 21.85 6.26 8.84
C ASP A 169 21.66 6.65 7.37
N ALA A 170 22.29 5.92 6.44
CA ALA A 170 22.13 6.15 5.01
C ALA A 170 20.68 5.96 4.53
N TYR A 171 19.95 5.00 5.10
CA TYR A 171 18.53 4.83 4.77
C TYR A 171 17.68 5.94 5.34
N SER A 172 17.95 6.38 6.56
CA SER A 172 17.23 7.47 7.21
C SER A 172 17.38 8.79 6.45
N GLU A 173 18.57 9.05 5.92
CA GLU A 173 18.82 10.20 5.04
C GLU A 173 18.01 10.11 3.74
N LEU A 174 18.03 8.96 3.07
CA LEU A 174 17.21 8.71 1.87
C LEU A 174 15.71 8.91 2.15
N ALA A 175 15.22 8.34 3.24
CA ALA A 175 13.81 8.41 3.63
C ALA A 175 13.38 9.87 3.92
N ALA A 176 14.22 10.65 4.60
CA ALA A 176 13.97 12.07 4.87
C ALA A 176 13.87 12.88 3.57
N GLN A 177 14.76 12.66 2.60
CA GLN A 177 14.72 13.31 1.28
C GLN A 177 13.42 13.00 0.53
N LEU A 178 12.85 11.82 0.73
CA LEU A 178 11.60 11.37 0.12
C LEU A 178 10.33 11.76 0.90
N GLY A 179 10.46 12.47 2.02
CA GLY A 179 9.34 12.90 2.85
C GLY A 179 8.67 11.75 3.63
N ILE A 180 9.40 10.67 3.88
CA ILE A 180 8.98 9.62 4.81
C ILE A 180 9.15 10.16 6.22
N THR A 181 8.08 10.16 7.01
CA THR A 181 8.03 10.84 8.31
C THR A 181 8.57 10.00 9.47
N ALA A 182 8.59 8.68 9.32
CA ALA A 182 9.09 7.78 10.35
C ALA A 182 9.79 6.56 9.76
N VAL A 183 11.00 6.31 10.21
CA VAL A 183 11.78 5.11 9.92
C VAL A 183 12.04 4.39 11.24
N HIS A 184 11.58 3.15 11.33
CA HIS A 184 11.86 2.24 12.43
C HIS A 184 12.88 1.21 11.95
N ALA A 185 14.12 1.39 12.31
CA ALA A 185 15.19 0.47 11.88
C ALA A 185 15.44 -0.60 12.94
N LEU A 186 15.59 -1.85 12.49
CA LEU A 186 15.94 -2.98 13.35
C LEU A 186 16.87 -3.95 12.62
N PRO A 187 17.87 -4.50 13.35
CA PRO A 187 18.74 -5.56 12.83
C PRO A 187 18.04 -6.92 13.00
N VAL A 188 18.03 -7.75 11.97
CA VAL A 188 17.38 -9.07 12.00
C VAL A 188 18.28 -10.16 11.38
N ALA A 189 18.10 -11.39 11.82
CA ALA A 189 18.53 -12.57 11.10
C ALA A 189 17.29 -13.46 10.88
N ALA A 190 16.64 -13.26 9.74
CA ALA A 190 15.34 -13.88 9.46
C ALA A 190 15.37 -15.41 9.53
N LEU A 191 16.47 -16.02 9.09
CA LEU A 191 16.63 -17.46 9.11
C LEU A 191 16.68 -18.01 10.54
N GLY A 192 17.47 -17.39 11.44
CA GLY A 192 17.57 -17.75 12.86
C GLY A 192 16.39 -17.24 13.71
N GLY A 193 15.68 -16.20 13.24
CA GLY A 193 14.57 -15.56 13.95
C GLY A 193 15.00 -14.45 14.90
N ASP A 194 16.27 -14.05 14.86
CA ASP A 194 16.80 -12.98 15.70
C ASP A 194 16.09 -11.67 15.41
N ASN A 195 15.47 -11.08 16.44
CA ASN A 195 14.68 -9.85 16.42
C ASN A 195 13.44 -9.91 15.48
N VAL A 196 12.98 -11.09 15.06
CA VAL A 196 11.72 -11.26 14.32
C VAL A 196 10.54 -11.39 15.28
N GLY A 197 10.37 -12.53 15.93
CA GLY A 197 9.35 -12.76 16.95
C GLY A 197 9.89 -12.58 18.38
N THR A 198 11.17 -12.91 18.60
CA THR A 198 11.85 -12.84 19.88
C THR A 198 13.12 -12.01 19.80
N SER A 199 13.51 -11.37 20.91
CA SER A 199 14.76 -10.58 20.97
C SER A 199 15.98 -11.47 20.81
N SER A 200 16.97 -10.99 20.04
CA SER A 200 18.21 -11.70 19.79
C SER A 200 19.12 -11.71 21.01
N LYS A 201 19.75 -12.85 21.27
CA LYS A 201 20.82 -12.98 22.25
C LYS A 201 22.19 -12.58 21.65
N HIS A 202 22.29 -12.55 20.33
CA HIS A 202 23.52 -12.25 19.60
C HIS A 202 23.73 -10.75 19.39
N MET A 203 22.68 -9.95 19.55
CA MET A 203 22.71 -8.49 19.38
C MET A 203 22.34 -7.76 20.69
N PRO A 204 23.13 -7.91 21.77
CA PRO A 204 22.83 -7.28 23.06
C PRO A 204 22.92 -5.74 23.03
N TRP A 205 23.49 -5.19 21.98
CA TRP A 205 23.59 -3.75 21.72
C TRP A 205 22.29 -3.16 21.15
N TYR A 206 21.36 -4.01 20.70
CA TYR A 206 20.06 -3.57 20.22
C TYR A 206 19.01 -3.73 21.32
N ASP A 207 18.46 -2.62 21.80
CA ASP A 207 17.45 -2.54 22.86
C ASP A 207 16.03 -2.25 22.35
N GLY A 208 15.87 -2.19 21.01
CA GLY A 208 14.60 -1.91 20.35
C GLY A 208 13.64 -3.11 20.31
N PRO A 209 12.42 -2.90 19.82
CA PRO A 209 11.41 -3.95 19.69
C PRO A 209 11.76 -4.97 18.61
N THR A 210 11.21 -6.19 18.73
CA THR A 210 11.21 -7.16 17.62
C THR A 210 10.29 -6.70 16.48
N LEU A 211 10.46 -7.26 15.28
CA LEU A 211 9.64 -6.93 14.13
C LEU A 211 8.15 -7.17 14.42
N LEU A 212 7.78 -8.33 14.97
CA LEU A 212 6.39 -8.65 15.28
C LEU A 212 5.81 -7.66 16.29
N HIS A 213 6.54 -7.35 17.36
CA HIS A 213 6.09 -6.39 18.36
C HIS A 213 5.92 -4.99 17.77
N LEU A 214 6.84 -4.56 16.91
CA LEU A 214 6.76 -3.27 16.22
C LEU A 214 5.51 -3.22 15.31
N LEU A 215 5.25 -4.26 14.52
CA LEU A 215 4.07 -4.34 13.66
C LEU A 215 2.76 -4.36 14.48
N GLU A 216 2.75 -4.95 15.67
CA GLU A 216 1.60 -4.92 16.58
C GLU A 216 1.30 -3.55 17.17
N THR A 217 2.34 -2.74 17.39
CA THR A 217 2.23 -1.50 18.18
C THR A 217 2.33 -0.25 17.33
N ILE A 218 2.91 -0.33 16.13
CA ILE A 218 3.06 0.83 15.26
C ILE A 218 1.68 1.44 14.94
N HIS A 219 1.53 2.71 15.24
CA HIS A 219 0.31 3.44 14.91
C HIS A 219 0.44 3.99 13.49
N VAL A 220 -0.46 3.58 12.61
CA VAL A 220 -0.59 4.13 11.26
C VAL A 220 -1.92 4.87 11.21
N GLU A 221 -1.85 6.16 11.03
CA GLU A 221 -3.04 6.96 10.79
C GLU A 221 -3.49 6.73 9.36
N PRO A 222 -4.73 6.29 9.14
CA PRO A 222 -5.26 6.24 7.79
C PRO A 222 -5.23 7.66 7.20
N ILE A 223 -4.87 7.78 5.93
CA ILE A 223 -5.03 9.03 5.20
C ILE A 223 -6.53 9.30 5.16
N GLN A 224 -7.00 10.21 6.02
CA GLN A 224 -8.39 10.63 6.06
C GLN A 224 -8.46 12.06 5.51
N ALA A 225 -9.06 12.22 4.34
CA ALA A 225 -9.51 13.54 3.93
C ALA A 225 -10.46 14.08 5.02
N ALA A 226 -10.21 15.30 5.48
CA ALA A 226 -10.99 15.92 6.56
C ALA A 226 -12.44 16.18 6.15
N ASP A 227 -12.70 16.35 4.85
CA ASP A 227 -13.99 16.74 4.29
C ASP A 227 -14.71 15.54 3.70
N PHE A 228 -16.06 15.60 3.77
CA PHE A 228 -16.87 14.52 3.24
C PHE A 228 -16.70 14.35 1.73
N ARG A 229 -16.35 13.13 1.32
CA ARG A 229 -16.18 12.69 -0.07
C ARG A 229 -16.72 11.27 -0.24
N MET A 230 -17.58 11.08 -1.22
CA MET A 230 -18.09 9.76 -1.60
C MET A 230 -18.21 9.66 -3.13
N PRO A 231 -17.26 8.99 -3.80
CA PRO A 231 -17.43 8.64 -5.21
C PRO A 231 -18.58 7.69 -5.40
N VAL A 232 -19.47 8.01 -6.34
CA VAL A 232 -20.65 7.19 -6.65
C VAL A 232 -20.18 5.97 -7.46
N GLN A 233 -20.33 4.80 -6.88
CA GLN A 233 -19.98 3.52 -7.50
C GLN A 233 -21.15 2.91 -8.26
N TRP A 234 -22.36 3.15 -7.77
CA TRP A 234 -23.58 2.60 -8.36
C TRP A 234 -24.80 3.47 -8.03
N VAL A 235 -25.67 3.67 -9.04
CA VAL A 235 -26.98 4.31 -8.86
C VAL A 235 -28.01 3.20 -8.75
N ASN A 236 -28.59 3.05 -7.56
CA ASN A 236 -29.58 2.02 -7.24
C ASN A 236 -31.00 2.57 -7.42
N ARG A 237 -31.73 2.02 -8.37
CA ARG A 237 -33.13 2.39 -8.64
C ARG A 237 -33.97 1.12 -8.91
N PRO A 238 -34.29 0.34 -7.86
CA PRO A 238 -35.02 -0.90 -8.00
C PRO A 238 -36.46 -0.68 -8.46
N ASP A 239 -37.06 0.46 -8.12
CA ASP A 239 -38.41 0.88 -8.48
C ASP A 239 -38.52 2.41 -8.58
N GLN A 240 -39.77 2.93 -8.76
CA GLN A 240 -40.00 4.37 -8.89
C GLN A 240 -39.94 5.13 -7.56
N SER A 241 -40.07 4.44 -6.43
CA SER A 241 -40.11 5.04 -5.10
C SER A 241 -38.72 5.19 -4.44
N PHE A 242 -37.71 4.50 -4.95
CA PHE A 242 -36.37 4.50 -4.40
C PHE A 242 -35.31 4.90 -5.42
N ARG A 243 -34.52 5.92 -5.09
CA ARG A 243 -33.32 6.29 -5.81
C ARG A 243 -32.18 6.52 -4.82
N GLY A 244 -31.21 5.64 -4.86
CA GLY A 244 -30.06 5.66 -3.96
C GLY A 244 -28.73 5.70 -4.70
N TYR A 245 -27.76 6.37 -4.11
CA TYR A 245 -26.41 6.54 -4.64
C TYR A 245 -25.45 5.78 -3.74
N ALA A 246 -24.98 4.64 -4.20
CA ALA A 246 -24.11 3.77 -3.42
C ALA A 246 -22.64 4.09 -3.67
N GLY A 247 -21.86 4.11 -2.60
CA GLY A 247 -20.42 4.34 -2.65
C GLY A 247 -19.75 4.08 -1.29
N THR A 248 -18.42 4.06 -1.30
CA THR A 248 -17.63 4.06 -0.07
C THR A 248 -17.19 5.49 0.24
N ILE A 249 -17.44 5.93 1.46
CA ILE A 249 -16.97 7.25 1.93
C ILE A 249 -15.45 7.21 1.99
N CYS A 250 -14.78 8.05 1.20
CA CYS A 250 -13.32 8.12 1.16
C CYS A 250 -12.73 9.29 1.96
N GLY A 251 -13.58 10.14 2.56
CA GLY A 251 -13.16 11.24 3.42
C GLY A 251 -14.29 11.74 4.30
N GLY A 252 -13.96 12.26 5.48
CA GLY A 252 -14.86 12.93 6.40
C GLY A 252 -16.02 12.07 6.91
N ARG A 253 -17.15 12.74 7.12
CA ARG A 253 -18.39 12.13 7.60
C ARG A 253 -19.62 12.83 6.99
N VAL A 254 -20.75 12.15 7.01
CA VAL A 254 -22.03 12.69 6.54
C VAL A 254 -23.15 12.28 7.48
N LYS A 255 -24.12 13.18 7.71
CA LYS A 255 -25.34 12.96 8.49
C LYS A 255 -26.57 13.11 7.60
N ALA A 256 -27.67 12.47 8.01
CA ALA A 256 -28.98 12.78 7.45
C ALA A 256 -29.30 14.26 7.72
N GLY A 257 -29.74 14.98 6.67
CA GLY A 257 -30.00 16.42 6.70
C GLY A 257 -28.84 17.30 6.21
N ASP A 258 -27.62 16.78 6.09
CA ASP A 258 -26.47 17.54 5.60
C ASP A 258 -26.67 17.98 4.14
N GLU A 259 -26.22 19.19 3.84
CA GLU A 259 -26.21 19.72 2.49
C GLU A 259 -24.98 19.23 1.73
N ILE A 260 -25.23 18.68 0.55
CA ILE A 260 -24.18 18.12 -0.32
C ILE A 260 -24.17 18.82 -1.68
N VAL A 261 -23.03 18.69 -2.36
CA VAL A 261 -22.86 19.06 -3.76
C VAL A 261 -22.43 17.85 -4.58
N VAL A 262 -22.93 17.77 -5.80
CA VAL A 262 -22.55 16.73 -6.77
C VAL A 262 -21.55 17.29 -7.73
N GLN A 263 -20.43 16.61 -7.89
CA GLN A 263 -19.28 17.03 -8.70
C GLN A 263 -18.92 15.98 -9.78
N PRO A 264 -18.49 16.39 -10.98
CA PRO A 264 -18.33 17.80 -11.39
C PRO A 264 -19.68 18.51 -11.53
N GLY A 265 -19.69 19.80 -11.17
CA GLY A 265 -20.86 20.66 -11.24
C GLY A 265 -21.26 21.28 -9.92
N VAL A 266 -22.46 21.87 -9.91
CA VAL A 266 -22.94 22.72 -8.80
C VAL A 266 -24.29 22.26 -8.22
N HIS A 267 -24.74 21.07 -8.55
CA HIS A 267 -26.03 20.56 -8.10
C HIS A 267 -25.99 20.26 -6.60
N ARG A 268 -26.85 20.95 -5.84
CA ARG A 268 -26.94 20.78 -4.38
C ARG A 268 -28.22 20.05 -4.01
N ALA A 269 -28.15 19.24 -2.97
CA ALA A 269 -29.27 18.54 -2.36
C ALA A 269 -28.99 18.29 -0.87
N ARG A 270 -29.97 17.74 -0.14
CA ARG A 270 -29.77 17.28 1.23
C ARG A 270 -29.85 15.77 1.29
N VAL A 271 -29.02 15.19 2.15
CA VAL A 271 -29.07 13.77 2.45
C VAL A 271 -30.38 13.48 3.19
N ALA A 272 -31.26 12.70 2.59
CA ALA A 272 -32.51 12.30 3.23
C ALA A 272 -32.28 11.10 4.17
N ARG A 273 -31.58 10.06 3.69
CA ARG A 273 -31.29 8.85 4.46
C ARG A 273 -29.91 8.31 4.11
N ILE A 274 -29.30 7.62 5.08
CA ILE A 274 -28.08 6.86 4.91
C ILE A 274 -28.43 5.39 5.11
N VAL A 275 -28.51 4.63 4.02
CA VAL A 275 -29.04 3.27 4.00
C VAL A 275 -27.88 2.26 3.96
N THR A 276 -27.96 1.24 4.82
CA THR A 276 -27.06 0.09 4.82
C THR A 276 -27.85 -1.22 4.80
N ALA A 277 -27.16 -2.35 4.69
CA ALA A 277 -27.79 -3.68 4.76
C ALA A 277 -28.47 -3.92 6.13
N ASP A 278 -27.94 -3.31 7.20
CA ASP A 278 -28.41 -3.49 8.57
C ASP A 278 -29.44 -2.41 8.99
N GLY A 279 -29.83 -1.52 8.06
CA GLY A 279 -30.79 -0.43 8.29
C GLY A 279 -30.19 0.95 8.05
N ASP A 280 -30.96 1.98 8.41
CA ASP A 280 -30.59 3.37 8.25
C ASP A 280 -29.65 3.83 9.37
N LEU A 281 -28.64 4.60 8.99
CA LEU A 281 -27.72 5.24 9.94
C LEU A 281 -28.03 6.73 10.09
N PRO A 282 -27.88 7.31 11.29
CA PRO A 282 -27.97 8.76 11.47
C PRO A 282 -26.75 9.49 10.93
N GLU A 283 -25.59 8.82 10.92
CA GLU A 283 -24.29 9.34 10.48
C GLU A 283 -23.42 8.21 9.92
N ALA A 284 -22.60 8.51 8.92
CA ALA A 284 -21.61 7.59 8.38
C ALA A 284 -20.26 8.28 8.18
N HIS A 285 -19.17 7.50 8.25
CA HIS A 285 -17.79 7.97 8.29
C HIS A 285 -16.95 7.35 7.17
N ALA A 286 -15.78 7.94 6.93
CA ALA A 286 -14.79 7.40 6.00
C ALA A 286 -14.53 5.89 6.24
N GLY A 287 -14.43 5.14 5.14
CA GLY A 287 -14.29 3.67 5.13
C GLY A 287 -15.61 2.91 5.10
N GLN A 288 -16.74 3.53 5.37
CA GLN A 288 -18.05 2.86 5.33
C GLN A 288 -18.63 2.87 3.91
N ALA A 289 -19.15 1.72 3.48
CA ALA A 289 -19.92 1.57 2.27
C ALA A 289 -21.40 1.82 2.58
N VAL A 290 -22.00 2.83 1.97
CA VAL A 290 -23.37 3.27 2.22
C VAL A 290 -24.11 3.60 0.94
N THR A 291 -25.43 3.69 1.03
CA THR A 291 -26.30 4.24 -0.02
C THR A 291 -26.97 5.50 0.50
N LEU A 292 -26.70 6.63 -0.13
CA LEU A 292 -27.36 7.89 0.19
C LEU A 292 -28.63 8.05 -0.65
N THR A 293 -29.74 8.46 -0.02
CA THR A 293 -30.89 9.01 -0.71
C THR A 293 -30.96 10.52 -0.49
N LEU A 294 -31.49 11.26 -1.43
CA LEU A 294 -31.55 12.71 -1.40
C LEU A 294 -32.98 13.23 -1.28
N ASP A 295 -33.15 14.45 -0.80
CA ASP A 295 -34.43 15.13 -0.61
C ASP A 295 -35.13 15.48 -1.94
N ARG A 296 -34.38 15.47 -3.04
CA ARG A 296 -34.85 15.72 -4.40
C ARG A 296 -34.11 14.91 -5.43
N GLU A 297 -34.69 14.78 -6.60
CA GLU A 297 -34.02 14.16 -7.73
C GLU A 297 -32.90 15.08 -8.25
N VAL A 298 -31.70 14.53 -8.34
CA VAL A 298 -30.52 15.15 -8.93
C VAL A 298 -29.93 14.20 -9.96
N ASP A 299 -29.46 14.72 -11.06
CA ASP A 299 -28.76 13.92 -12.04
C ASP A 299 -27.36 13.59 -11.52
N ILE A 300 -27.20 12.33 -11.16
CA ILE A 300 -25.95 11.78 -10.61
C ILE A 300 -25.67 10.47 -11.31
N SER A 301 -24.48 10.34 -11.81
CA SER A 301 -24.00 9.16 -12.51
C SER A 301 -22.88 8.45 -11.75
N ARG A 302 -22.63 7.19 -12.11
CA ARG A 302 -21.45 6.49 -11.63
C ARG A 302 -20.18 7.28 -11.98
N GLY A 303 -19.32 7.49 -10.99
CA GLY A 303 -18.08 8.23 -11.11
C GLY A 303 -18.18 9.70 -10.77
N ASP A 304 -19.37 10.23 -10.53
CA ASP A 304 -19.52 11.53 -9.90
C ASP A 304 -19.17 11.43 -8.41
N VAL A 305 -18.89 12.57 -7.80
CA VAL A 305 -18.49 12.66 -6.39
C VAL A 305 -19.56 13.43 -5.62
N ILE A 306 -20.06 12.85 -4.54
CA ILE A 306 -20.89 13.55 -3.57
C ILE A 306 -19.96 14.12 -2.49
N ALA A 307 -19.99 15.44 -2.30
CA ALA A 307 -19.10 16.16 -1.40
C ALA A 307 -19.86 17.11 -0.47
N ASP A 308 -19.19 17.55 0.60
CA ASP A 308 -19.68 18.62 1.48
C ASP A 308 -19.91 19.89 0.65
N ALA A 309 -21.13 20.45 0.71
CA ALA A 309 -21.50 21.63 -0.06
C ALA A 309 -20.73 22.90 0.32
N THR A 310 -20.17 22.95 1.54
CA THR A 310 -19.40 24.09 2.03
C THR A 310 -17.91 24.00 1.67
N ARG A 311 -17.45 22.77 1.40
CA ARG A 311 -16.05 22.46 1.08
C ARG A 311 -15.96 21.43 -0.05
N PRO A 312 -16.37 21.82 -1.29
CA PRO A 312 -16.30 20.94 -2.45
C PRO A 312 -14.85 20.57 -2.76
N ALA A 313 -14.65 19.43 -3.43
CA ALA A 313 -13.34 19.08 -3.97
C ALA A 313 -12.96 20.04 -5.12
N PRO A 314 -11.66 20.28 -5.36
CA PRO A 314 -11.22 20.97 -6.57
C PRO A 314 -11.70 20.26 -7.83
N GLU A 315 -12.01 21.03 -8.87
CA GLU A 315 -12.36 20.52 -10.20
C GLU A 315 -11.38 21.06 -11.23
N ALA A 316 -10.86 20.18 -12.07
CA ALA A 316 -10.04 20.58 -13.21
C ALA A 316 -10.11 19.54 -14.33
N ASP A 317 -9.81 19.98 -15.55
CA ASP A 317 -9.56 19.17 -16.73
C ASP A 317 -8.08 19.12 -17.10
N GLN A 318 -7.23 19.88 -16.39
CA GLN A 318 -5.79 19.93 -16.59
C GLN A 318 -5.06 19.90 -15.26
N PHE A 319 -4.06 19.03 -15.15
CA PHE A 319 -3.22 18.97 -13.96
C PHE A 319 -1.85 18.39 -14.29
N ALA A 320 -0.93 18.52 -13.36
CA ALA A 320 0.37 17.88 -13.42
C ALA A 320 0.47 16.78 -12.37
N ALA A 321 0.99 15.62 -12.76
CA ALA A 321 1.13 14.47 -11.86
C ALA A 321 2.43 13.71 -12.09
N HIS A 322 2.88 13.02 -11.03
CA HIS A 322 3.88 11.99 -11.18
C HIS A 322 3.22 10.71 -11.70
N LEU A 323 3.79 10.14 -12.76
CA LEU A 323 3.35 8.89 -13.35
C LEU A 323 4.45 7.85 -13.22
N LEU A 324 4.14 6.71 -12.64
CA LEU A 324 4.95 5.50 -12.78
C LEU A 324 4.43 4.75 -14.00
N TRP A 325 5.23 4.69 -15.08
CA TRP A 325 4.79 4.03 -16.29
C TRP A 325 4.97 2.51 -16.19
N MET A 326 3.89 1.77 -16.40
CA MET A 326 3.84 0.30 -16.25
C MET A 326 3.55 -0.43 -17.56
N GLY A 327 3.42 0.31 -18.69
CA GLY A 327 3.17 -0.27 -20.00
C GLY A 327 4.46 -0.79 -20.64
N ASP A 328 4.36 -1.88 -21.39
CA ASP A 328 5.48 -2.42 -22.16
C ASP A 328 5.86 -1.49 -23.33
N GLU A 329 4.86 -0.80 -23.92
CA GLU A 329 5.05 0.27 -24.88
C GLU A 329 5.37 1.58 -24.20
N PRO A 330 6.30 2.41 -24.71
CA PRO A 330 6.61 3.69 -24.10
C PRO A 330 5.40 4.63 -24.03
N LEU A 331 5.29 5.38 -22.93
CA LEU A 331 4.39 6.51 -22.85
C LEU A 331 4.89 7.63 -23.76
N LEU A 332 4.04 8.05 -24.69
CA LEU A 332 4.33 9.13 -25.64
C LEU A 332 3.40 10.34 -25.38
N PRO A 333 3.94 11.57 -25.43
CA PRO A 333 3.12 12.78 -25.41
C PRO A 333 2.12 12.82 -26.58
N ASN A 334 0.98 13.47 -26.34
CA ASN A 334 -0.12 13.66 -27.30
C ASN A 334 -0.85 12.39 -27.76
N ARG A 335 -0.51 11.24 -27.21
CA ARG A 335 -1.28 10.01 -27.37
C ARG A 335 -2.44 10.00 -26.38
N GLY A 336 -3.61 9.44 -26.78
CA GLY A 336 -4.76 9.24 -25.92
C GLY A 336 -4.57 8.04 -24.99
N TYR A 337 -4.97 8.21 -23.73
CA TYR A 337 -4.98 7.19 -22.68
C TYR A 337 -6.31 7.20 -21.94
N TRP A 338 -6.60 6.15 -21.20
CA TRP A 338 -7.69 6.12 -20.25
C TRP A 338 -7.18 6.46 -18.85
N LEU A 339 -7.74 7.52 -18.26
CA LEU A 339 -7.53 7.82 -16.84
C LEU A 339 -8.71 7.26 -16.05
N LYS A 340 -8.41 6.52 -14.98
CA LYS A 340 -9.38 6.03 -14.02
C LYS A 340 -9.11 6.67 -12.66
N ILE A 341 -10.14 7.33 -12.10
CA ILE A 341 -10.10 7.92 -10.76
C ILE A 341 -11.38 7.52 -10.03
N GLY A 342 -11.27 6.87 -8.86
CA GLY A 342 -12.41 6.27 -8.20
C GLY A 342 -13.20 5.34 -9.15
N ALA A 343 -14.48 5.64 -9.37
CA ALA A 343 -15.35 4.93 -10.30
C ALA A 343 -15.46 5.56 -11.70
N LYS A 344 -14.84 6.74 -11.92
CA LYS A 344 -14.82 7.46 -13.20
C LYS A 344 -13.76 6.91 -14.13
N THR A 345 -14.08 6.78 -15.42
CA THR A 345 -13.12 6.54 -16.49
C THR A 345 -13.29 7.62 -17.54
N ILE A 346 -12.23 8.26 -17.95
CA ILE A 346 -12.24 9.42 -18.86
C ILE A 346 -11.04 9.34 -19.82
N ASN A 347 -11.21 9.89 -21.02
CA ASN A 347 -10.09 10.09 -21.93
C ASN A 347 -9.13 11.14 -21.36
N ALA A 348 -7.87 10.81 -21.42
CA ALA A 348 -6.78 11.66 -20.98
C ALA A 348 -5.68 11.70 -22.04
N ARG A 349 -4.96 12.79 -22.05
CA ARG A 349 -3.79 12.97 -22.90
C ARG A 349 -2.64 13.50 -22.06
N VAL A 350 -1.49 12.86 -22.14
CA VAL A 350 -0.25 13.43 -21.61
C VAL A 350 0.25 14.46 -22.64
N THR A 351 0.12 15.72 -22.33
CA THR A 351 0.50 16.80 -23.24
C THR A 351 2.00 17.06 -23.30
N SER A 352 2.66 16.90 -22.15
CA SER A 352 4.12 16.99 -22.06
C SER A 352 4.67 16.22 -20.86
N ILE A 353 5.88 15.70 -21.02
CA ILE A 353 6.70 15.19 -19.93
C ILE A 353 7.66 16.30 -19.53
N LYS A 354 7.49 16.86 -18.33
CA LYS A 354 8.35 17.94 -17.84
C LYS A 354 9.77 17.43 -17.59
N HIS A 355 9.86 16.29 -16.94
CA HIS A 355 11.10 15.56 -16.69
C HIS A 355 10.78 14.14 -16.23
N LYS A 356 11.74 13.23 -16.35
CA LYS A 356 11.73 11.95 -15.65
C LYS A 356 12.62 12.00 -14.42
N ILE A 357 12.35 11.13 -13.47
CA ILE A 357 13.11 11.03 -12.22
C ILE A 357 14.08 9.87 -12.31
N ASP A 358 15.35 10.15 -12.08
CA ASP A 358 16.32 9.08 -11.77
C ASP A 358 16.10 8.64 -10.32
N VAL A 359 15.53 7.45 -10.14
CA VAL A 359 15.20 6.92 -8.80
C VAL A 359 16.42 6.65 -7.91
N ASN A 360 17.63 6.56 -8.49
CA ASN A 360 18.86 6.33 -7.74
C ASN A 360 19.46 7.64 -7.19
N THR A 361 19.44 8.70 -8.01
CA THR A 361 20.02 10.01 -7.68
C THR A 361 18.97 11.04 -7.32
N GLN A 362 17.69 10.77 -7.57
CA GLN A 362 16.54 11.68 -7.46
C GLN A 362 16.64 12.90 -8.39
N ALA A 363 17.56 12.88 -9.35
CA ALA A 363 17.74 13.94 -10.30
C ALA A 363 16.59 14.00 -11.32
N SER A 364 16.18 15.21 -11.68
CA SER A 364 15.25 15.44 -12.77
C SER A 364 16.02 15.43 -14.10
N LEU A 365 15.66 14.50 -14.99
CA LEU A 365 16.28 14.32 -16.29
C LEU A 365 15.29 14.72 -17.40
N ALA A 366 15.77 15.39 -18.43
CA ALA A 366 14.95 15.66 -19.62
C ALA A 366 14.52 14.34 -20.27
N ALA A 367 13.24 14.25 -20.67
CA ALA A 367 12.69 13.08 -21.31
C ALA A 367 11.61 13.46 -22.32
N HIS A 368 11.56 12.74 -23.44
CA HIS A 368 10.53 12.88 -24.47
C HIS A 368 9.54 11.70 -24.43
N ARG A 369 9.83 10.67 -23.68
CA ARG A 369 8.99 9.49 -23.45
C ARG A 369 9.34 8.86 -22.10
N LEU A 370 8.44 8.01 -21.57
CA LEU A 370 8.75 7.17 -20.41
C LEU A 370 8.74 5.72 -20.85
N GLU A 371 9.79 5.01 -20.51
CA GLU A 371 9.91 3.57 -20.66
C GLU A 371 9.30 2.83 -19.47
N LEU A 372 9.14 1.52 -19.58
CA LEU A 372 8.65 0.66 -18.50
C LEU A 372 9.42 0.92 -17.20
N ASN A 373 8.67 1.07 -16.08
CA ASN A 373 9.18 1.33 -14.73
C ASN A 373 9.85 2.70 -14.53
N GLU A 374 9.77 3.60 -15.50
CA GLU A 374 10.22 4.98 -15.31
C GLU A 374 9.15 5.83 -14.62
N VAL A 375 9.61 6.78 -13.82
CA VAL A 375 8.75 7.79 -13.19
C VAL A 375 8.97 9.12 -13.88
N GLY A 376 7.87 9.77 -14.29
CA GLY A 376 7.90 11.08 -14.90
C GLY A 376 6.92 12.05 -14.26
N TYR A 377 7.26 13.34 -14.27
CA TYR A 377 6.34 14.43 -13.94
C TYR A 377 5.74 14.98 -15.22
N CYS A 378 4.44 14.78 -15.40
CA CYS A 378 3.74 14.99 -16.67
C CYS A 378 2.59 15.98 -16.52
N ASN A 379 2.32 16.76 -17.58
CA ASN A 379 1.06 17.48 -17.73
C ASN A 379 0.02 16.57 -18.39
N ILE A 380 -1.17 16.56 -17.83
CA ILE A 380 -2.30 15.74 -18.25
C ILE A 380 -3.48 16.64 -18.58
N ASP A 381 -4.13 16.35 -19.69
CA ASP A 381 -5.32 17.03 -20.22
C ASP A 381 -6.46 16.00 -20.30
N LEU A 382 -7.67 16.38 -19.89
CA LEU A 382 -8.85 15.54 -19.89
C LEU A 382 -9.92 16.10 -20.82
N ASP A 383 -10.82 15.24 -21.32
CA ASP A 383 -11.92 15.65 -22.19
C ASP A 383 -12.95 16.56 -21.48
N HIS A 384 -13.05 16.46 -20.14
CA HIS A 384 -13.92 17.30 -19.32
C HIS A 384 -13.43 17.35 -17.85
N PRO A 385 -13.85 18.34 -17.05
CA PRO A 385 -13.43 18.44 -15.65
C PRO A 385 -13.84 17.23 -14.81
N ILE A 386 -13.01 16.89 -13.85
CA ILE A 386 -13.29 15.92 -12.79
C ILE A 386 -13.06 16.55 -11.42
N ALA A 387 -13.77 16.06 -10.41
CA ALA A 387 -13.42 16.32 -9.02
C ALA A 387 -12.22 15.43 -8.64
N PHE A 388 -11.20 16.02 -7.99
CA PHE A 388 -10.01 15.29 -7.57
C PHE A 388 -9.42 15.91 -6.29
N GLU A 389 -8.57 15.17 -5.63
CA GLU A 389 -7.73 15.66 -4.53
C GLU A 389 -6.28 15.23 -4.75
N ALA A 390 -5.34 15.89 -4.06
CA ALA A 390 -3.96 15.43 -4.10
C ALA A 390 -3.88 13.99 -3.57
N TYR A 391 -3.18 13.10 -4.26
CA TYR A 391 -3.06 11.68 -3.90
C TYR A 391 -2.62 11.46 -2.44
N THR A 392 -1.76 12.36 -1.92
CA THR A 392 -1.29 12.33 -0.54
C THR A 392 -2.36 12.71 0.49
N ALA A 393 -3.43 13.38 0.06
CA ALA A 393 -4.57 13.75 0.91
C ALA A 393 -5.72 12.75 0.78
N ASN A 394 -5.96 12.24 -0.42
CA ASN A 394 -7.01 11.27 -0.71
C ASN A 394 -6.63 10.39 -1.92
N PRO A 395 -6.09 9.19 -1.70
CA PRO A 395 -5.64 8.32 -2.79
C PRO A 395 -6.78 7.71 -3.61
N THR A 396 -8.04 7.94 -3.22
CA THR A 396 -9.22 7.42 -3.93
C THR A 396 -9.77 8.42 -4.94
N LEU A 397 -9.44 9.72 -4.76
CA LEU A 397 -10.04 10.82 -5.51
C LEU A 397 -9.01 11.63 -6.32
#